data_038c0bfc1e11923ecb5e33e84c25e7d6
#
_entry.id   038c0bfc1e11923ecb5e33e84c25e7d6
#
_cell.length_a   1.000
_cell.length_b   1.000
_cell.length_c   1.000
_cell.angle_alpha   90.00
_cell.angle_beta   90.00
_cell.angle_gamma   90.00
#
_symmetry.space_group_name_H-M   'P 1'
#
loop_
_entity.id
_entity.type
_entity.pdbx_description
1 polymer ?
#
loop_
_entity_poly.entity_id
_entity_poly.type
_entity_poly.pdbx_seq_one_letter_code
_entity_poly.pdbx_strand_id
1 'polypeptide(L)'
;MKRPPPRSTLFPYTTLFRSVYDVVGAYIPTKEISGGSGLKYAASSIIMLGKKKDKDGTEVIGNIIKATTHKSRFTKENKKIEIKLSYDKGLDRYYGLLDLAEKYNVIKKVSTRYELPDGSKVFGKAINSDPEKYFTPELLEQLEECAAKEFMYGREVEQEVETEDVTD
;
A
#
# COMPACT_ATOMS: atom_id res chain seq x y z
N MET A 1 -6.91 38.05 32.31
CA MET A 1 -7.34 37.23 31.17
C MET A 1 -6.10 36.51 30.59
N LYS A 2 -6.00 35.19 30.78
CA LYS A 2 -4.93 34.38 30.19
C LYS A 2 -5.23 34.21 28.71
N ARG A 3 -4.29 34.57 27.80
CA ARG A 3 -4.38 34.29 26.38
C ARG A 3 -4.42 32.77 26.19
N PRO A 4 -5.31 32.23 25.35
CA PRO A 4 -5.27 30.81 25.01
C PRO A 4 -3.92 30.49 24.34
N PRO A 5 -3.36 29.31 24.58
CA PRO A 5 -2.11 28.91 23.95
C PRO A 5 -2.27 28.94 22.42
N PRO A 6 -1.21 29.28 21.67
CA PRO A 6 -1.28 29.23 20.21
C PRO A 6 -1.68 27.82 19.81
N ARG A 7 -2.67 27.73 18.94
CA ARG A 7 -3.05 26.45 18.30
C ARG A 7 -1.79 25.91 17.64
N SER A 8 -1.18 24.92 18.23
CA SER A 8 -0.10 24.18 17.60
C SER A 8 -0.69 23.55 16.35
N THR A 9 -0.35 24.08 15.21
CA THR A 9 -0.62 23.45 13.91
C THR A 9 0.25 22.21 13.88
N LEU A 10 -0.31 21.08 14.27
CA LEU A 10 0.42 19.81 14.40
C LEU A 10 1.00 19.33 13.05
N PHE A 11 0.51 19.87 11.95
CA PHE A 11 1.00 19.60 10.59
C PHE A 11 0.95 20.87 9.73
N PRO A 12 1.90 21.80 9.88
CA PRO A 12 1.89 23.06 9.12
C PRO A 12 2.12 22.89 7.61
N TYR A 13 2.47 21.67 7.16
CA TYR A 13 2.92 21.42 5.79
C TYR A 13 2.10 20.36 5.03
N THR A 14 0.98 19.91 5.58
CA THR A 14 0.07 19.03 4.84
C THR A 14 -0.99 19.87 4.15
N THR A 15 -0.89 20.01 2.85
CA THR A 15 -1.89 20.69 2.04
C THR A 15 -2.66 19.65 1.24
N LEU A 16 -3.98 19.59 1.46
CA LEU A 16 -4.87 18.73 0.70
C LEU A 16 -5.33 19.48 -0.55
N PHE A 17 -4.88 19.03 -1.71
CA PHE A 17 -5.35 19.56 -2.99
C PHE A 17 -6.50 18.71 -3.51
N ARG A 18 -7.61 19.35 -3.78
CA ARG A 18 -8.84 18.71 -4.24
C ARG A 18 -8.97 18.65 -5.75
N SER A 19 -8.26 19.51 -6.47
CA SER A 19 -8.41 19.64 -7.91
C SER A 19 -7.26 18.95 -8.64
N VAL A 20 -7.64 17.82 -9.22
CA VAL A 20 -6.87 17.10 -10.22
C VAL A 20 -7.67 17.19 -11.51
N TYR A 21 -7.05 17.56 -12.60
CA TYR A 21 -7.71 17.65 -13.90
C TYR A 21 -7.06 16.69 -14.90
N ASP A 22 -7.87 16.25 -15.85
CA ASP A 22 -7.38 15.41 -16.94
C ASP A 22 -6.70 16.29 -17.99
N VAL A 23 -5.51 15.89 -18.42
CA VAL A 23 -4.77 16.63 -19.46
C VAL A 23 -5.44 16.38 -20.81
N VAL A 24 -6.05 17.42 -21.36
CA VAL A 24 -6.72 17.35 -22.67
C VAL A 24 -5.66 17.22 -23.77
N GLY A 25 -5.86 16.24 -24.66
CA GLY A 25 -4.96 15.98 -25.80
C GLY A 25 -3.78 15.06 -25.49
N ALA A 26 -3.65 14.55 -24.28
CA ALA A 26 -2.68 13.52 -23.98
C ALA A 26 -3.12 12.18 -24.61
N TYR A 27 -2.22 11.52 -25.33
CA TYR A 27 -2.48 10.20 -25.94
C TYR A 27 -2.79 9.13 -24.89
N ILE A 28 -2.22 9.28 -23.68
CA ILE A 28 -2.51 8.45 -22.51
C ILE A 28 -3.23 9.34 -21.49
N PRO A 29 -4.38 8.93 -20.95
CA PRO A 29 -5.09 9.70 -19.92
C PRO A 29 -4.18 9.97 -18.73
N THR A 30 -3.77 11.23 -18.58
CA THR A 30 -2.86 11.66 -17.53
C THR A 30 -3.59 12.69 -16.66
N LYS A 31 -3.46 12.56 -15.35
CA LYS A 31 -4.01 13.51 -14.39
C LYS A 31 -2.94 14.45 -13.88
N GLU A 32 -3.23 15.73 -13.87
CA GLU A 32 -2.35 16.74 -13.30
C GLU A 32 -2.98 17.45 -12.10
N ILE A 33 -2.10 17.92 -11.22
CA ILE A 33 -2.48 18.64 -10.00
C ILE A 33 -2.62 20.11 -10.37
N SER A 34 -3.74 20.73 -10.03
CA SER A 34 -3.90 22.18 -10.15
C SER A 34 -3.02 22.90 -9.13
N GLY A 35 -2.52 24.10 -9.48
CA GLY A 35 -1.70 24.91 -8.58
C GLY A 35 -0.28 25.17 -9.10
N GLY A 36 0.02 24.73 -10.31
CA GLY A 36 1.27 25.04 -11.01
C GLY A 36 2.49 24.21 -10.56
N SER A 37 3.59 24.42 -11.22
CA SER A 37 4.84 23.67 -11.02
C SER A 37 5.49 23.90 -9.64
N GLY A 38 5.34 25.10 -9.08
CA GLY A 38 5.94 25.44 -7.78
C GLY A 38 5.54 24.51 -6.67
N LEU A 39 4.27 24.09 -6.64
CA LEU A 39 3.77 23.13 -5.68
C LEU A 39 4.41 21.74 -5.82
N LYS A 40 4.56 21.29 -7.07
CA LYS A 40 5.19 19.98 -7.36
C LYS A 40 6.66 19.97 -6.90
N TYR A 41 7.36 21.10 -7.02
CA TYR A 41 8.76 21.21 -6.57
C TYR A 41 8.88 21.30 -5.04
N ALA A 42 8.01 22.07 -4.40
CA ALA A 42 8.04 22.26 -2.94
C ALA A 42 7.66 21.02 -2.15
N ALA A 43 6.71 20.22 -2.66
CA ALA A 43 6.23 19.02 -1.96
C ALA A 43 7.31 17.94 -1.82
N SER A 44 7.46 17.39 -0.63
CA SER A 44 8.34 16.25 -0.34
C SER A 44 7.73 14.93 -0.83
N SER A 45 6.42 14.79 -0.76
CA SER A 45 5.70 13.64 -1.27
C SER A 45 4.36 14.07 -1.87
N ILE A 46 4.00 13.45 -2.99
CA ILE A 46 2.73 13.62 -3.68
C ILE A 46 2.12 12.25 -3.89
N ILE A 47 0.96 12.02 -3.30
CA ILE A 47 0.23 10.76 -3.41
C ILE A 47 -1.10 11.05 -4.11
N MET A 48 -1.34 10.35 -5.21
CA MET A 48 -2.59 10.40 -5.95
C MET A 48 -3.55 9.35 -5.41
N LEU A 49 -4.75 9.77 -5.03
CA LEU A 49 -5.78 8.88 -4.52
C LEU A 49 -6.87 8.67 -5.57
N GLY A 50 -7.09 7.42 -5.94
CA GLY A 50 -8.23 6.98 -6.73
C GLY A 50 -9.21 6.23 -5.84
N LYS A 51 -10.50 6.25 -6.19
CA LYS A 51 -11.57 5.57 -5.44
C LYS A 51 -12.28 4.60 -6.35
N LYS A 52 -12.43 3.35 -5.91
CA LYS A 52 -13.26 2.31 -6.54
C LYS A 52 -14.27 1.82 -5.52
N LYS A 53 -15.51 1.58 -5.95
CA LYS A 53 -16.55 0.99 -5.10
C LYS A 53 -16.24 -0.49 -4.86
N ASP A 54 -16.26 -0.92 -3.61
CA ASP A 54 -16.25 -2.33 -3.24
C ASP A 54 -17.67 -2.85 -3.18
N LYS A 55 -17.97 -3.90 -3.94
CA LYS A 55 -19.32 -4.43 -4.11
C LYS A 55 -19.35 -5.90 -3.72
N ASP A 56 -20.40 -6.28 -3.01
CA ASP A 56 -20.79 -7.67 -2.83
C ASP A 56 -22.08 -7.91 -3.61
N GLY A 57 -21.97 -8.61 -4.74
CA GLY A 57 -23.06 -8.70 -5.71
C GLY A 57 -23.45 -7.33 -6.28
N THR A 58 -24.66 -6.86 -5.96
CA THR A 58 -25.21 -5.55 -6.39
C THR A 58 -25.00 -4.46 -5.35
N GLU A 59 -24.78 -4.80 -4.10
CA GLU A 59 -24.66 -3.89 -2.98
C GLU A 59 -23.25 -3.31 -2.84
N VAL A 60 -23.16 -2.02 -2.49
CA VAL A 60 -21.87 -1.36 -2.23
C VAL A 60 -21.57 -1.44 -0.74
N ILE A 61 -20.62 -2.29 -0.37
CA ILE A 61 -20.22 -2.56 1.02
C ILE A 61 -19.07 -1.68 1.49
N GLY A 62 -18.42 -0.98 0.57
CA GLY A 62 -17.26 -0.17 0.93
C GLY A 62 -16.62 0.53 -0.25
N ASN A 63 -15.38 0.95 -0.03
CA ASN A 63 -14.55 1.55 -1.06
C ASN A 63 -13.14 0.96 -1.01
N ILE A 64 -12.55 0.76 -2.17
CA ILE A 64 -11.12 0.50 -2.32
C ILE A 64 -10.47 1.80 -2.77
N ILE A 65 -9.56 2.32 -1.97
CA ILE A 65 -8.78 3.52 -2.25
C ILE A 65 -7.45 3.08 -2.82
N LYS A 66 -7.17 3.49 -4.05
CA LYS A 66 -5.89 3.25 -4.71
C LYS A 66 -5.00 4.45 -4.52
N ALA A 67 -3.96 4.29 -3.70
CA ALA A 67 -2.94 5.29 -3.48
C ALA A 67 -1.74 5.00 -4.41
N THR A 68 -1.35 6.01 -5.21
CA THR A 68 -0.20 5.91 -6.11
C THR A 68 0.79 7.01 -5.74
N THR A 69 2.02 6.65 -5.43
CA THR A 69 3.10 7.59 -5.18
C THR A 69 3.52 8.25 -6.50
N HIS A 70 3.18 9.53 -6.68
CA HIS A 70 3.53 10.30 -7.87
C HIS A 70 4.91 10.92 -7.75
N LYS A 71 5.25 11.44 -6.57
CA LYS A 71 6.55 11.97 -6.19
C LYS A 71 6.85 11.59 -4.76
N SER A 72 8.07 11.22 -4.46
CA SER A 72 8.53 11.04 -3.08
C SER A 72 10.04 11.22 -2.97
N ARG A 73 10.47 11.87 -1.89
CA ARG A 73 11.89 11.97 -1.52
C ARG A 73 12.34 10.81 -0.62
N PHE A 74 11.40 10.07 -0.05
CA PHE A 74 11.64 9.05 0.98
C PHE A 74 11.38 7.63 0.50
N THR A 75 10.48 7.47 -0.47
CA THR A 75 10.04 6.17 -0.97
C THR A 75 10.14 6.09 -2.48
N LYS A 76 10.17 4.88 -3.01
CA LYS A 76 10.17 4.63 -4.46
C LYS A 76 8.90 5.21 -5.10
N GLU A 77 9.08 5.90 -6.21
CA GLU A 77 7.97 6.49 -6.97
C GLU A 77 7.21 5.42 -7.78
N ASN A 78 6.02 5.78 -8.26
CA ASN A 78 5.13 4.93 -9.06
C ASN A 78 4.67 3.64 -8.35
N LYS A 79 4.85 3.54 -7.04
CA LYS A 79 4.29 2.43 -6.26
C LYS A 79 2.80 2.64 -6.04
N LYS A 80 2.06 1.53 -6.08
CA LYS A 80 0.61 1.51 -5.92
C LYS A 80 0.25 0.64 -4.73
N ILE A 81 -0.61 1.17 -3.87
CA ILE A 81 -1.15 0.46 -2.71
C ILE A 81 -2.66 0.59 -2.76
N GLU A 82 -3.36 -0.49 -2.48
CA GLU A 82 -4.81 -0.48 -2.32
C GLU A 82 -5.16 -0.56 -0.84
N ILE A 83 -6.10 0.27 -0.43
CA ILE A 83 -6.57 0.39 0.95
C ILE A 83 -8.07 0.10 0.94
N LYS A 84 -8.51 -0.93 1.65
CA LYS A 84 -9.92 -1.28 1.74
C LYS A 84 -10.57 -0.57 2.93
N LEU A 85 -11.67 0.12 2.64
CA LEU A 85 -12.49 0.82 3.62
C LEU A 85 -13.91 0.26 3.56
N SER A 86 -14.25 -0.59 4.52
CA SER A 86 -15.62 -1.11 4.69
C SER A 86 -16.49 -0.06 5.38
N TYR A 87 -17.79 -0.01 5.02
CA TYR A 87 -18.71 0.90 5.69
C TYR A 87 -19.04 0.45 7.13
N ASP A 88 -19.02 -0.86 7.39
CA ASP A 88 -19.34 -1.41 8.70
C ASP A 88 -18.14 -1.51 9.62
N LYS A 89 -17.00 -2.01 9.09
CA LYS A 89 -15.79 -2.30 9.87
C LYS A 89 -14.73 -1.20 9.83
N GLY A 90 -14.88 -0.21 8.93
CA GLY A 90 -13.88 0.83 8.74
C GLY A 90 -12.67 0.34 7.93
N LEU A 91 -11.48 0.79 8.32
CA LEU A 91 -10.23 0.49 7.65
C LEU A 91 -9.80 -0.96 7.90
N ASP A 92 -9.64 -1.71 6.82
CA ASP A 92 -9.07 -3.07 6.87
C ASP A 92 -7.53 -2.98 6.91
N ARG A 93 -6.97 -3.34 8.06
CA ARG A 93 -5.52 -3.28 8.32
C ARG A 93 -4.74 -4.38 7.63
N TYR A 94 -5.39 -5.49 7.30
CA TYR A 94 -4.74 -6.68 6.76
C TYR A 94 -4.88 -6.80 5.25
N TYR A 95 -5.65 -5.88 4.65
CA TYR A 95 -5.87 -5.89 3.20
C TYR A 95 -4.56 -5.71 2.42
N GLY A 96 -4.28 -6.66 1.53
CA GLY A 96 -3.07 -6.66 0.71
C GLY A 96 -1.82 -7.29 1.37
N LEU A 97 -1.84 -7.62 2.66
CA LEU A 97 -0.71 -8.27 3.33
C LEU A 97 -0.45 -9.67 2.79
N LEU A 98 -1.49 -10.40 2.40
CA LEU A 98 -1.36 -11.73 1.83
C LEU A 98 -0.60 -11.71 0.49
N ASP A 99 -0.93 -10.72 -0.37
CA ASP A 99 -0.26 -10.53 -1.66
C ASP A 99 1.21 -10.14 -1.48
N LEU A 100 1.49 -9.31 -0.46
CA LEU A 100 2.85 -8.94 -0.09
C LEU A 100 3.63 -10.16 0.42
N ALA A 101 3.03 -10.96 1.29
CA ALA A 101 3.61 -12.18 1.84
C ALA A 101 3.92 -13.22 0.75
N GLU A 102 3.02 -13.37 -0.23
CA GLU A 102 3.24 -14.24 -1.40
C GLU A 102 4.41 -13.72 -2.25
N LYS A 103 4.46 -12.41 -2.52
CA LYS A 103 5.50 -11.79 -3.33
C LYS A 103 6.91 -11.98 -2.76
N TYR A 104 7.06 -11.94 -1.45
CA TYR A 104 8.35 -12.11 -0.77
C TYR A 104 8.59 -13.53 -0.24
N ASN A 105 7.77 -14.50 -0.67
CA ASN A 105 7.87 -15.91 -0.26
C ASN A 105 7.81 -16.16 1.26
N VAL A 106 7.29 -15.19 2.03
CA VAL A 106 7.03 -15.36 3.47
C VAL A 106 5.91 -16.37 3.68
N ILE A 107 4.89 -16.32 2.81
CA ILE A 107 3.83 -17.31 2.70
C ILE A 107 3.88 -17.87 1.28
N LYS A 108 3.98 -19.20 1.15
CA LYS A 108 4.07 -19.86 -0.15
C LYS A 108 2.69 -20.26 -0.64
N LYS A 109 2.39 -19.94 -1.89
CA LYS A 109 1.17 -20.41 -2.54
C LYS A 109 1.39 -21.77 -3.16
N VAL A 110 0.69 -22.76 -2.65
CA VAL A 110 0.72 -24.14 -3.16
C VAL A 110 -0.65 -24.43 -3.77
N SER A 111 -0.76 -24.26 -5.09
CA SER A 111 -2.00 -24.40 -5.85
C SER A 111 -3.09 -23.41 -5.36
N THR A 112 -4.15 -23.87 -4.74
CA THR A 112 -5.26 -23.06 -4.21
C THR A 112 -5.12 -22.70 -2.74
N ARG A 113 -4.08 -23.18 -2.07
CA ARG A 113 -3.84 -23.00 -0.63
C ARG A 113 -2.56 -22.22 -0.40
N TYR A 114 -2.49 -21.60 0.76
CA TYR A 114 -1.31 -20.89 1.24
C TYR A 114 -0.68 -21.71 2.37
N GLU A 115 0.61 -21.94 2.27
CA GLU A 115 1.42 -22.59 3.27
C GLU A 115 2.04 -21.53 4.17
N LEU A 116 1.65 -21.52 5.44
CA LEU A 116 2.17 -20.61 6.44
C LEU A 116 3.55 -21.06 6.95
N PRO A 117 4.31 -20.22 7.65
CA PRO A 117 5.62 -20.58 8.19
C PRO A 117 5.59 -21.77 9.17
N ASP A 118 4.46 -22.03 9.80
CA ASP A 118 4.22 -23.20 10.66
C ASP A 118 3.96 -24.51 9.90
N GLY A 119 3.98 -24.47 8.56
CA GLY A 119 3.70 -25.60 7.68
C GLY A 119 2.21 -25.90 7.47
N SER A 120 1.31 -25.15 8.07
CA SER A 120 -0.13 -25.34 7.86
C SER A 120 -0.57 -24.81 6.49
N LYS A 121 -1.52 -25.53 5.86
CA LYS A 121 -2.06 -25.18 4.53
C LYS A 121 -3.49 -24.69 4.64
N VAL A 122 -3.69 -23.40 4.38
CA VAL A 122 -4.96 -22.70 4.57
C VAL A 122 -5.42 -22.06 3.25
N PHE A 123 -6.73 -21.94 3.06
CA PHE A 123 -7.28 -21.21 1.91
C PHE A 123 -7.16 -19.71 2.14
N GLY A 124 -6.80 -18.95 1.09
CA GLY A 124 -6.72 -17.48 1.18
C GLY A 124 -8.01 -16.83 1.66
N LYS A 125 -9.17 -17.42 1.33
CA LYS A 125 -10.46 -16.94 1.84
C LYS A 125 -10.58 -17.06 3.36
N ALA A 126 -10.04 -18.12 3.96
CA ALA A 126 -10.04 -18.29 5.42
C ALA A 126 -9.10 -17.30 6.11
N ILE A 127 -7.93 -17.04 5.51
CA ILE A 127 -6.98 -16.01 6.00
C ILE A 127 -7.62 -14.63 5.99
N ASN A 128 -8.29 -14.26 4.89
CA ASN A 128 -8.95 -12.96 4.77
C ASN A 128 -10.20 -12.82 5.66
N SER A 129 -10.84 -13.94 6.05
CA SER A 129 -12.01 -13.92 6.94
C SER A 129 -11.61 -13.69 8.40
N ASP A 130 -10.47 -14.23 8.82
CA ASP A 130 -9.99 -14.17 10.21
C ASP A 130 -8.48 -13.87 10.24
N PRO A 131 -8.08 -12.68 9.77
CA PRO A 131 -6.67 -12.36 9.56
C PRO A 131 -5.88 -12.32 10.86
N GLU A 132 -6.48 -11.91 11.97
CA GLU A 132 -5.82 -11.81 13.28
C GLU A 132 -5.28 -13.14 13.78
N LYS A 133 -5.90 -14.24 13.38
CA LYS A 133 -5.47 -15.58 13.74
C LYS A 133 -4.20 -16.03 13.00
N TYR A 134 -4.03 -15.57 11.76
CA TYR A 134 -2.97 -16.04 10.88
C TYR A 134 -1.79 -15.09 10.79
N PHE A 135 -2.04 -13.79 10.92
CA PHE A 135 -0.99 -12.79 10.96
C PHE A 135 -0.50 -12.57 12.39
N THR A 136 0.39 -13.47 12.84
CA THR A 136 1.04 -13.34 14.14
C THR A 136 1.95 -12.10 14.18
N PRO A 137 2.27 -11.57 15.38
CA PRO A 137 3.18 -10.43 15.52
C PRO A 137 4.52 -10.65 14.82
N GLU A 138 5.08 -11.84 14.91
CA GLU A 138 6.35 -12.22 14.26
C GLU A 138 6.24 -12.16 12.73
N LEU A 139 5.13 -12.64 12.18
CA LEU A 139 4.87 -12.58 10.74
C LEU A 139 4.67 -11.14 10.28
N LEU A 140 4.00 -10.30 11.08
CA LEU A 140 3.82 -8.89 10.76
C LEU A 140 5.15 -8.14 10.75
N GLU A 141 6.08 -8.44 11.67
CA GLU A 141 7.43 -7.85 11.68
C GLU A 141 8.20 -8.20 10.41
N GLN A 142 8.17 -9.48 9.99
CA GLN A 142 8.77 -9.90 8.71
C GLN A 142 8.14 -9.18 7.51
N LEU A 143 6.83 -9.01 7.51
CA LEU A 143 6.14 -8.28 6.45
C LEU A 143 6.45 -6.79 6.46
N GLU A 144 6.70 -6.18 7.62
CA GLU A 144 7.14 -4.79 7.72
C GLU A 144 8.52 -4.61 7.10
N GLU A 145 9.45 -5.53 7.33
CA GLU A 145 10.76 -5.54 6.66
C GLU A 145 10.62 -5.68 5.14
N CYS A 146 9.75 -6.60 4.69
CA CYS A 146 9.45 -6.78 3.26
C CYS A 146 8.84 -5.51 2.65
N ALA A 147 7.91 -4.87 3.37
CA ALA A 147 7.32 -3.61 2.94
C ALA A 147 8.37 -2.49 2.86
N ALA A 148 9.29 -2.43 3.83
CA ALA A 148 10.37 -1.47 3.79
C ALA A 148 11.29 -1.69 2.56
N LYS A 149 11.61 -2.92 2.22
CA LYS A 149 12.37 -3.27 1.01
C LYS A 149 11.62 -2.89 -0.27
N GLU A 150 10.31 -3.09 -0.29
CA GLU A 150 9.45 -2.77 -1.44
C GLU A 150 9.35 -1.27 -1.70
N PHE A 151 9.19 -0.47 -0.65
CA PHE A 151 8.78 0.93 -0.78
C PHE A 151 9.90 1.93 -0.50
N MET A 152 10.90 1.61 0.34
CA MET A 152 11.95 2.56 0.70
C MET A 152 13.17 2.47 -0.23
N TYR A 153 13.93 3.58 -0.31
CA TYR A 153 15.21 3.61 -1.01
C TYR A 153 16.31 2.92 -0.20
N GLY A 154 17.29 2.32 -0.90
CA GLY A 154 18.53 1.80 -0.30
C GLY A 154 18.37 0.52 0.52
N ARG A 155 17.22 -0.14 0.45
CA ARG A 155 17.00 -1.47 1.04
C ARG A 155 16.78 -2.49 -0.09
N GLU A 156 17.87 -2.88 -0.75
CA GLU A 156 17.80 -3.94 -1.75
C GLU A 156 17.73 -5.31 -1.07
N VAL A 157 16.93 -6.19 -1.68
CA VAL A 157 16.95 -7.61 -1.35
C VAL A 157 18.21 -8.17 -1.99
N GLU A 158 19.19 -8.62 -1.23
CA GLU A 158 20.15 -9.59 -1.71
C GLU A 158 19.35 -10.83 -2.14
N GLN A 159 19.09 -10.95 -3.42
CA GLN A 159 18.64 -12.20 -3.98
C GLN A 159 19.85 -13.13 -3.91
N GLU A 160 19.84 -14.07 -2.99
CA GLU A 160 20.68 -15.24 -3.07
C GLU A 160 20.35 -15.91 -4.41
N VAL A 161 21.22 -15.68 -5.39
CA VAL A 161 21.26 -16.44 -6.61
C VAL A 161 21.80 -17.80 -6.19
N GLU A 162 20.92 -18.77 -5.94
CA GLU A 162 21.29 -20.17 -5.95
C GLU A 162 21.84 -20.47 -7.35
N THR A 163 23.15 -20.37 -7.49
CA THR A 163 23.86 -20.96 -8.61
C THR A 163 23.78 -22.46 -8.40
N GLU A 164 22.84 -23.11 -9.11
CA GLU A 164 22.93 -24.54 -9.31
C GLU A 164 24.26 -24.81 -10.03
N ASP A 165 25.23 -25.32 -9.28
CA ASP A 165 26.43 -25.90 -9.84
C ASP A 165 26.00 -27.10 -10.70
N VAL A 166 25.92 -26.85 -12.00
CA VAL A 166 25.90 -27.93 -13.01
C VAL A 166 27.28 -28.51 -13.03
N THR A 167 27.52 -29.53 -12.21
CA THR A 167 28.66 -30.42 -12.35
C THR A 167 28.38 -31.41 -13.48
N ASP A 168 29.21 -31.34 -14.51
CA ASP A 168 29.39 -32.35 -15.55
C ASP A 168 29.69 -33.75 -15.00
#